data_b9900917b7ab03d806903920c5ff147f
#
_entry.id   b9900917b7ab03d806903920c5ff147f
#
_cell.length_a   1.000
_cell.length_b   1.000
_cell.length_c   1.000
_cell.angle_alpha   90.00
_cell.angle_beta   90.00
_cell.angle_gamma   90.00
#
_symmetry.space_group_name_H-M   'P 1'
#
loop_
_entity.id
_entity.type
_entity.pdbx_description
1 polymer ?
#
loop_
_entity_poly.entity_id
_entity_poly.type
_entity_poly.pdbx_seq_one_letter_code
_entity_poly.pdbx_strand_id
1 'polypeptide(L)'
;MKNALITGASRGLGLALARQLAQNGWGLIIDARGVKSLEQTRLELSASTKVVAIPGDITTKSHRKKLAEAASQLGGIDALVNNASALGPSPQPALLDYPLDVLEKVYLSNVISPLAVIQSLRAALRPEACIINVTSDAGMEAYEGWGGYGSSKAALEHLSAILARENPALRIYWVDPGDMRTQMLQEAFPDEDISDRPLPEESVPGLITLIEGQMPSGRYRAYELMESSG
;
A
#
# COMPACT_ATOMS: atom_id res chain seq x y z
N MET A 1 -17.55 -13.58 -5.28
CA MET A 1 -16.23 -13.10 -5.72
C MET A 1 -15.66 -12.27 -4.58
N LYS A 2 -14.41 -12.50 -4.19
CA LYS A 2 -13.68 -11.63 -3.24
C LYS A 2 -13.30 -10.35 -3.94
N ASN A 3 -13.27 -9.23 -3.20
CA ASN A 3 -12.94 -7.92 -3.73
C ASN A 3 -11.77 -7.29 -2.94
N ALA A 4 -10.84 -6.66 -3.63
CA ALA A 4 -9.76 -5.91 -3.02
C ALA A 4 -9.76 -4.43 -3.46
N LEU A 5 -9.35 -3.53 -2.56
CA LEU A 5 -9.02 -2.16 -2.88
C LEU A 5 -7.52 -1.96 -2.67
N ILE A 6 -6.84 -1.46 -3.71
CA ILE A 6 -5.39 -1.23 -3.70
C ILE A 6 -5.12 0.24 -4.02
N THR A 7 -4.51 0.97 -3.08
CA THR A 7 -4.11 2.36 -3.33
C THR A 7 -2.75 2.43 -4.00
N GLY A 8 -2.56 3.39 -4.93
CA GLY A 8 -1.31 3.53 -5.68
C GLY A 8 -1.04 2.37 -6.65
N ALA A 9 -2.07 1.85 -7.32
CA ALA A 9 -2.02 0.63 -8.13
C ALA A 9 -1.58 0.81 -9.59
N SER A 10 -1.14 2.00 -10.00
CA SER A 10 -0.77 2.25 -11.42
C SER A 10 0.69 1.92 -11.76
N ARG A 11 1.50 1.54 -10.79
CA ARG A 11 2.92 1.17 -10.95
C ARG A 11 3.45 0.40 -9.74
N GLY A 12 4.68 -0.13 -9.87
CA GLY A 12 5.42 -0.78 -8.77
C GLY A 12 4.64 -1.90 -8.09
N LEU A 13 4.80 -2.01 -6.78
CA LEU A 13 4.19 -3.08 -5.98
C LEU A 13 2.66 -3.13 -6.10
N GLY A 14 1.99 -1.96 -6.09
CA GLY A 14 0.53 -1.91 -6.20
C GLY A 14 0.02 -2.48 -7.53
N LEU A 15 0.72 -2.23 -8.65
CA LEU A 15 0.40 -2.81 -9.95
C LEU A 15 0.68 -4.30 -9.99
N ALA A 16 1.85 -4.74 -9.50
CA ALA A 16 2.23 -6.16 -9.47
C ALA A 16 1.21 -6.98 -8.65
N LEU A 17 0.83 -6.48 -7.48
CA LEU A 17 -0.20 -7.11 -6.65
C LEU A 17 -1.57 -7.12 -7.32
N ALA A 18 -1.97 -6.01 -7.98
CA ALA A 18 -3.25 -5.94 -8.69
C ALA A 18 -3.32 -6.98 -9.83
N ARG A 19 -2.23 -7.20 -10.57
CA ARG A 19 -2.11 -8.24 -11.59
C ARG A 19 -2.33 -9.64 -11.01
N GLN A 20 -1.66 -9.96 -9.93
CA GLN A 20 -1.78 -11.28 -9.29
C GLN A 20 -3.19 -11.51 -8.74
N LEU A 21 -3.78 -10.53 -8.07
CA LEU A 21 -5.15 -10.66 -7.56
C LEU A 21 -6.18 -10.77 -8.70
N ALA A 22 -5.98 -10.07 -9.82
CA ALA A 22 -6.82 -10.22 -11.01
C ALA A 22 -6.75 -11.65 -11.58
N GLN A 23 -5.55 -12.23 -11.68
CA GLN A 23 -5.34 -13.62 -12.11
C GLN A 23 -5.99 -14.63 -11.15
N ASN A 24 -6.00 -14.32 -9.84
CA ASN A 24 -6.67 -15.13 -8.82
C ASN A 24 -8.20 -14.92 -8.81
N GLY A 25 -8.76 -14.13 -9.74
CA GLY A 25 -10.20 -13.93 -9.88
C GLY A 25 -10.83 -12.97 -8.86
N TRP A 26 -10.03 -12.09 -8.22
CA TRP A 26 -10.54 -11.05 -7.33
C TRP A 26 -11.10 -9.87 -8.14
N GLY A 27 -12.26 -9.34 -7.72
CA GLY A 27 -12.72 -8.03 -8.16
C GLY A 27 -11.86 -6.92 -7.57
N LEU A 28 -11.54 -5.88 -8.35
CA LEU A 28 -10.58 -4.87 -7.93
C LEU A 28 -11.16 -3.46 -7.95
N ILE A 29 -10.87 -2.68 -6.92
CA ILE A 29 -10.91 -1.23 -6.92
C ILE A 29 -9.46 -0.76 -6.88
N ILE A 30 -9.05 0.02 -7.86
CA ILE A 30 -7.70 0.55 -7.97
C ILE A 30 -7.72 2.07 -8.01
N ASP A 31 -6.78 2.71 -7.32
CA ASP A 31 -6.60 4.15 -7.39
C ASP A 31 -5.16 4.55 -7.72
N ALA A 32 -5.00 5.72 -8.27
CA ALA A 32 -3.76 6.45 -8.40
C ALA A 32 -4.03 7.89 -8.85
N ARG A 33 -3.03 8.78 -8.69
CA ARG A 33 -3.13 10.17 -9.16
C ARG A 33 -3.10 10.29 -10.68
N GLY A 34 -2.33 9.43 -11.35
CA GLY A 34 -2.14 9.47 -12.80
C GLY A 34 -3.33 8.86 -13.56
N VAL A 35 -4.18 9.70 -14.16
CA VAL A 35 -5.38 9.24 -14.89
C VAL A 35 -5.04 8.27 -16.01
N LYS A 36 -4.05 8.62 -16.87
CA LYS A 36 -3.68 7.80 -18.03
C LYS A 36 -3.10 6.45 -17.63
N SER A 37 -2.15 6.43 -16.70
CA SER A 37 -1.51 5.19 -16.23
C SER A 37 -2.51 4.28 -15.52
N LEU A 38 -3.41 4.85 -14.71
CA LEU A 38 -4.44 4.07 -14.03
C LEU A 38 -5.45 3.48 -15.01
N GLU A 39 -5.83 4.21 -16.06
CA GLU A 39 -6.72 3.69 -17.10
C GLU A 39 -6.07 2.58 -17.92
N GLN A 40 -4.77 2.68 -18.22
CA GLN A 40 -4.01 1.59 -18.84
C GLN A 40 -4.02 0.34 -17.97
N THR A 41 -3.77 0.49 -16.67
CA THR A 41 -3.86 -0.61 -15.69
C THR A 41 -5.28 -1.22 -15.68
N ARG A 42 -6.32 -0.39 -15.66
CA ARG A 42 -7.70 -0.87 -15.69
C ARG A 42 -7.99 -1.70 -16.95
N LEU A 43 -7.60 -1.22 -18.12
CA LEU A 43 -7.80 -1.93 -19.39
C LEU A 43 -7.07 -3.27 -19.39
N GLU A 44 -5.82 -3.31 -18.93
CA GLU A 44 -5.03 -4.53 -18.80
C GLU A 44 -5.74 -5.55 -17.90
N LEU A 45 -6.08 -5.17 -16.68
CA LEU A 45 -6.65 -6.06 -15.68
C LEU A 45 -8.09 -6.49 -15.97
N SER A 46 -8.84 -5.67 -16.73
CA SER A 46 -10.23 -5.97 -17.11
C SER A 46 -10.36 -7.15 -18.07
N ALA A 47 -9.25 -7.63 -18.64
CA ALA A 47 -9.23 -8.89 -19.40
C ALA A 47 -9.45 -10.12 -18.50
N SER A 48 -9.11 -10.02 -17.21
CA SER A 48 -9.15 -11.15 -16.27
C SER A 48 -10.25 -11.04 -15.23
N THR A 49 -10.67 -9.83 -14.85
CA THR A 49 -11.62 -9.63 -13.75
C THR A 49 -12.36 -8.29 -13.85
N LYS A 50 -13.34 -8.08 -12.95
CA LYS A 50 -14.04 -6.80 -12.82
C LYS A 50 -13.12 -5.79 -12.13
N VAL A 51 -12.84 -4.66 -12.79
CA VAL A 51 -11.97 -3.59 -12.28
C VAL A 51 -12.69 -2.23 -12.30
N VAL A 52 -12.66 -1.56 -11.17
CA VAL A 52 -13.12 -0.17 -11.00
C VAL A 52 -11.90 0.69 -10.73
N ALA A 53 -11.56 1.59 -11.65
CA ALA A 53 -10.46 2.53 -11.50
C ALA A 53 -10.98 3.91 -11.11
N ILE A 54 -10.45 4.48 -10.04
CA ILE A 54 -10.87 5.78 -9.51
C ILE A 54 -9.63 6.68 -9.42
N PRO A 55 -9.38 7.54 -10.41
CA PRO A 55 -8.24 8.44 -10.36
C PRO A 55 -8.46 9.55 -9.32
N GLY A 56 -7.41 9.85 -8.54
CA GLY A 56 -7.45 10.93 -7.56
C GLY A 56 -6.32 10.87 -6.54
N ASP A 57 -6.37 11.83 -5.62
CA ASP A 57 -5.41 11.94 -4.53
C ASP A 57 -6.01 11.39 -3.24
N ILE A 58 -5.35 10.37 -2.70
CA ILE A 58 -5.76 9.68 -1.48
C ILE A 58 -5.81 10.61 -0.25
N THR A 59 -5.08 11.71 -0.28
CA THR A 59 -5.07 12.71 0.79
C THR A 59 -6.38 13.51 0.86
N THR A 60 -7.19 13.49 -0.21
CA THR A 60 -8.43 14.27 -0.27
C THR A 60 -9.64 13.48 0.22
N LYS A 61 -10.46 14.12 1.06
CA LYS A 61 -11.68 13.50 1.61
C LYS A 61 -12.70 13.11 0.52
N SER A 62 -12.83 13.94 -0.52
CA SER A 62 -13.75 13.67 -1.64
C SER A 62 -13.35 12.43 -2.43
N HIS A 63 -12.06 12.18 -2.61
CA HIS A 63 -11.57 10.97 -3.28
C HIS A 63 -11.84 9.73 -2.45
N ARG A 64 -11.49 9.73 -1.15
CA ARG A 64 -11.78 8.61 -0.25
C ARG A 64 -13.27 8.26 -0.18
N LYS A 65 -14.14 9.28 -0.27
CA LYS A 65 -15.60 9.06 -0.37
C LYS A 65 -15.97 8.27 -1.63
N LYS A 66 -15.39 8.60 -2.80
CA LYS A 66 -15.61 7.84 -4.06
C LYS A 66 -15.14 6.40 -3.93
N LEU A 67 -14.01 6.14 -3.27
CA LEU A 67 -13.52 4.78 -3.01
C LEU A 67 -14.51 3.99 -2.14
N ALA A 68 -15.04 4.62 -1.08
CA ALA A 68 -16.03 3.99 -0.20
C ALA A 68 -17.37 3.69 -0.92
N GLU A 69 -17.83 4.59 -1.77
CA GLU A 69 -19.01 4.40 -2.61
C GLU A 69 -18.82 3.22 -3.58
N ALA A 70 -17.66 3.14 -4.25
CA ALA A 70 -17.34 2.02 -5.13
C ALA A 70 -17.26 0.68 -4.38
N ALA A 71 -16.65 0.67 -3.19
CA ALA A 71 -16.59 -0.52 -2.34
C ALA A 71 -17.99 -1.00 -1.94
N SER A 72 -18.89 -0.08 -1.58
CA SER A 72 -20.27 -0.40 -1.26
C SER A 72 -21.04 -0.95 -2.47
N GLN A 73 -20.83 -0.37 -3.66
CA GLN A 73 -21.46 -0.82 -4.91
C GLN A 73 -20.98 -2.22 -5.35
N LEU A 74 -19.77 -2.62 -4.97
CA LEU A 74 -19.26 -3.98 -5.18
C LEU A 74 -19.76 -4.97 -4.11
N GLY A 75 -20.55 -4.51 -3.13
CA GLY A 75 -21.05 -5.35 -2.04
C GLY A 75 -20.01 -5.60 -0.94
N GLY A 76 -19.04 -4.71 -0.79
CA GLY A 76 -17.97 -4.77 0.21
C GLY A 76 -16.64 -5.29 -0.32
N ILE A 77 -15.61 -5.13 0.49
CA ILE A 77 -14.23 -5.57 0.20
C ILE A 77 -13.72 -6.55 1.26
N ASP A 78 -12.94 -7.52 0.82
CA ASP A 78 -12.29 -8.55 1.63
C ASP A 78 -10.85 -8.19 1.94
N ALA A 79 -10.23 -7.34 1.12
CA ALA A 79 -8.87 -6.85 1.34
C ALA A 79 -8.73 -5.36 1.00
N LEU A 80 -8.09 -4.62 1.90
CA LEU A 80 -7.62 -3.25 1.67
C LEU A 80 -6.10 -3.23 1.71
N VAL A 81 -5.46 -2.68 0.67
CA VAL A 81 -4.01 -2.49 0.63
C VAL A 81 -3.68 -1.01 0.51
N ASN A 82 -3.25 -0.43 1.61
CA ASN A 82 -2.70 0.92 1.68
C ASN A 82 -1.24 0.89 1.21
N ASN A 83 -1.06 1.00 -0.11
CA ASN A 83 0.24 0.98 -0.77
C ASN A 83 0.68 2.37 -1.25
N ALA A 84 -0.26 3.29 -1.53
CA ALA A 84 0.08 4.66 -1.91
C ALA A 84 0.97 5.33 -0.85
N SER A 85 2.10 5.88 -1.29
CA SER A 85 3.11 6.48 -0.41
C SER A 85 3.81 7.65 -1.08
N ALA A 86 4.42 8.53 -0.29
CA ALA A 86 5.28 9.63 -0.71
C ALA A 86 6.65 9.48 -0.05
N LEU A 87 7.71 9.56 -0.85
CA LEU A 87 9.09 9.51 -0.36
C LEU A 87 9.48 10.83 0.36
N GLY A 88 9.08 11.95 -0.21
CA GLY A 88 9.53 13.28 0.17
C GLY A 88 10.48 13.88 -0.87
N PRO A 89 11.46 14.70 -0.46
CA PRO A 89 12.45 15.28 -1.38
C PRO A 89 13.35 14.19 -1.98
N SER A 90 13.91 14.47 -3.15
CA SER A 90 14.95 13.66 -3.77
C SER A 90 16.04 14.59 -4.31
N PRO A 91 17.32 14.44 -3.89
CA PRO A 91 17.78 13.53 -2.83
C PRO A 91 17.16 13.85 -1.47
N GLN A 92 17.14 12.88 -0.55
CA GLN A 92 16.61 13.10 0.78
C GLN A 92 17.60 13.88 1.65
N PRO A 93 17.18 15.01 2.28
CA PRO A 93 18.06 15.83 3.10
C PRO A 93 18.22 15.25 4.51
N ALA A 94 19.27 15.68 5.21
CA ALA A 94 19.38 15.47 6.65
C ALA A 94 18.17 16.06 7.40
N LEU A 95 17.80 15.47 8.54
CA LEU A 95 16.56 15.84 9.22
C LEU A 95 16.53 17.30 9.70
N LEU A 96 17.68 17.87 10.05
CA LEU A 96 17.78 19.29 10.43
C LEU A 96 17.52 20.26 9.27
N ASP A 97 17.72 19.81 8.03
CA ASP A 97 17.49 20.60 6.82
C ASP A 97 16.20 20.20 6.09
N TYR A 98 15.41 19.31 6.69
CA TYR A 98 14.20 18.79 6.06
C TYR A 98 13.10 19.86 6.00
N PRO A 99 12.55 20.19 4.81
CA PRO A 99 11.47 21.18 4.68
C PRO A 99 10.20 20.71 5.40
N LEU A 100 9.73 21.43 6.40
CA LEU A 100 8.61 21.03 7.24
C LEU A 100 7.29 20.93 6.47
N ASP A 101 7.07 21.78 5.48
CA ASP A 101 5.89 21.71 4.61
C ASP A 101 5.87 20.43 3.74
N VAL A 102 7.05 19.89 3.40
CA VAL A 102 7.17 18.60 2.71
C VAL A 102 6.97 17.46 3.70
N LEU A 103 7.52 17.58 4.93
CA LEU A 103 7.29 16.60 6.00
C LEU A 103 5.80 16.43 6.30
N GLU A 104 5.05 17.53 6.41
CA GLU A 104 3.60 17.50 6.60
C GLU A 104 2.89 16.72 5.47
N LYS A 105 3.30 16.92 4.21
CA LYS A 105 2.74 16.19 3.06
C LYS A 105 3.07 14.70 3.08
N VAL A 106 4.29 14.34 3.51
CA VAL A 106 4.71 12.93 3.69
C VAL A 106 3.86 12.28 4.77
N TYR A 107 3.69 12.91 5.92
CA TYR A 107 2.84 12.39 7.00
C TYR A 107 1.38 12.31 6.59
N LEU A 108 0.86 13.30 5.87
CA LEU A 108 -0.49 13.27 5.34
C LEU A 108 -0.71 12.06 4.42
N SER A 109 0.26 11.77 3.55
CA SER A 109 0.17 10.66 2.60
C SER A 109 0.39 9.30 3.27
N ASN A 110 1.42 9.17 4.12
CA ASN A 110 1.91 7.88 4.59
C ASN A 110 1.27 7.43 5.92
N VAL A 111 0.73 8.36 6.70
CA VAL A 111 0.19 8.10 8.05
C VAL A 111 -1.30 8.38 8.12
N ILE A 112 -1.68 9.63 7.83
CA ILE A 112 -3.06 10.09 8.00
C ILE A 112 -3.97 9.47 6.94
N SER A 113 -3.54 9.40 5.69
CA SER A 113 -4.37 8.88 4.60
C SER A 113 -4.71 7.40 4.73
N PRO A 114 -3.77 6.48 5.07
CA PRO A 114 -4.12 5.09 5.35
C PRO A 114 -5.20 4.95 6.41
N LEU A 115 -5.07 5.63 7.55
CA LEU A 115 -6.09 5.63 8.59
C LEU A 115 -7.43 6.19 8.07
N ALA A 116 -7.39 7.30 7.34
CA ALA A 116 -8.59 7.93 6.81
C ALA A 116 -9.30 7.07 5.74
N VAL A 117 -8.55 6.27 4.96
CA VAL A 117 -9.10 5.26 4.03
C VAL A 117 -9.81 4.17 4.81
N ILE A 118 -9.17 3.59 5.83
CA ILE A 118 -9.77 2.57 6.70
C ILE A 118 -11.08 3.08 7.30
N GLN A 119 -11.08 4.30 7.87
CA GLN A 119 -12.28 4.93 8.43
C GLN A 119 -13.39 5.12 7.40
N SER A 120 -13.04 5.58 6.19
CA SER A 120 -14.01 5.81 5.11
C SER A 120 -14.64 4.51 4.60
N LEU A 121 -13.88 3.40 4.64
CA LEU A 121 -14.29 2.09 4.17
C LEU A 121 -14.95 1.22 5.26
N ARG A 122 -15.00 1.68 6.52
CA ARG A 122 -15.43 0.87 7.67
C ARG A 122 -16.74 0.11 7.44
N ALA A 123 -17.73 0.76 6.83
CA ALA A 123 -19.03 0.14 6.54
C ALA A 123 -19.01 -0.83 5.36
N ALA A 124 -17.97 -0.79 4.53
CA ALA A 124 -17.79 -1.65 3.35
C ALA A 124 -16.77 -2.77 3.60
N LEU A 125 -16.05 -2.77 4.73
CA LEU A 125 -15.20 -3.89 5.13
C LEU A 125 -16.07 -5.09 5.50
N ARG A 126 -15.83 -6.25 4.87
CA ARG A 126 -16.52 -7.50 5.22
C ARG A 126 -15.98 -8.06 6.55
N PRO A 127 -16.72 -8.92 7.23
CA PRO A 127 -16.18 -9.66 8.38
C PRO A 127 -14.86 -10.35 8.01
N GLU A 128 -13.88 -10.31 8.91
CA GLU A 128 -12.54 -10.87 8.71
C GLU A 128 -11.75 -10.26 7.54
N ALA A 129 -12.14 -9.06 7.08
CA ALA A 129 -11.39 -8.37 6.03
C ALA A 129 -9.92 -8.20 6.41
N CYS A 130 -9.06 -8.34 5.40
CA CYS A 130 -7.61 -8.12 5.53
C CYS A 130 -7.29 -6.66 5.26
N ILE A 131 -6.49 -6.03 6.10
CA ILE A 131 -5.93 -4.70 5.88
C ILE A 131 -4.41 -4.82 5.87
N ILE A 132 -3.78 -4.45 4.76
CA ILE A 132 -2.33 -4.34 4.64
C ILE A 132 -1.94 -2.87 4.56
N ASN A 133 -1.11 -2.43 5.49
CA ASN A 133 -0.41 -1.15 5.43
C ASN A 133 1.03 -1.42 5.00
N VAL A 134 1.41 -0.97 3.79
CA VAL A 134 2.77 -1.17 3.28
C VAL A 134 3.73 -0.24 4.02
N THR A 135 4.66 -0.84 4.77
CA THR A 135 5.71 -0.16 5.51
C THR A 135 7.08 -0.32 4.84
N SER A 136 8.16 -0.26 5.59
CA SER A 136 9.56 -0.40 5.17
C SER A 136 10.41 -0.73 6.39
N ASP A 137 11.59 -1.28 6.17
CA ASP A 137 12.66 -1.38 7.16
C ASP A 137 13.05 -0.02 7.74
N ALA A 138 13.00 1.06 6.93
CA ALA A 138 13.22 2.43 7.38
C ALA A 138 12.24 2.90 8.49
N GLY A 139 11.16 2.17 8.74
CA GLY A 139 10.28 2.39 9.89
C GLY A 139 10.84 1.80 11.20
N MET A 140 11.83 0.91 11.12
CA MET A 140 12.47 0.24 12.25
C MET A 140 13.91 0.68 12.43
N GLU A 141 14.64 0.82 11.32
CA GLU A 141 16.05 1.15 11.30
C GLU A 141 16.26 2.65 11.03
N ALA A 142 17.19 3.26 11.73
CA ALA A 142 17.52 4.68 11.56
C ALA A 142 18.60 4.85 10.49
N TYR A 143 18.20 5.29 9.31
CA TYR A 143 19.09 5.62 8.21
C TYR A 143 19.27 7.13 8.07
N GLU A 144 20.50 7.57 7.79
CA GLU A 144 20.80 8.97 7.49
C GLU A 144 20.05 9.41 6.23
N GLY A 145 19.44 10.62 6.26
CA GLY A 145 18.62 11.14 5.17
C GLY A 145 17.17 10.64 5.15
N TRP A 146 16.84 9.55 5.83
CA TRP A 146 15.50 8.94 5.77
C TRP A 146 14.51 9.48 6.82
N GLY A 147 14.84 10.60 7.47
CA GLY A 147 14.08 11.12 8.61
C GLY A 147 12.61 11.39 8.31
N GLY A 148 12.26 11.91 7.15
CA GLY A 148 10.86 12.16 6.76
C GLY A 148 10.10 10.88 6.45
N TYR A 149 10.61 10.06 5.54
CA TYR A 149 9.97 8.81 5.14
C TYR A 149 9.97 7.78 6.27
N GLY A 150 11.15 7.48 6.84
CA GLY A 150 11.32 6.47 7.89
C GLY A 150 10.44 6.76 9.10
N SER A 151 10.46 8.01 9.63
CA SER A 151 9.61 8.38 10.75
C SER A 151 8.11 8.23 10.42
N SER A 152 7.69 8.51 9.19
CA SER A 152 6.32 8.30 8.76
C SER A 152 5.93 6.82 8.73
N LYS A 153 6.85 5.93 8.31
CA LYS A 153 6.62 4.48 8.31
C LYS A 153 6.58 3.91 9.73
N ALA A 154 7.44 4.38 10.64
CA ALA A 154 7.37 4.06 12.07
C ALA A 154 6.02 4.46 12.68
N ALA A 155 5.53 5.66 12.37
CA ALA A 155 4.22 6.12 12.82
C ALA A 155 3.08 5.24 12.26
N LEU A 156 3.14 4.86 10.98
CA LEU A 156 2.15 3.96 10.35
C LEU A 156 2.16 2.57 11.02
N GLU A 157 3.33 2.02 11.34
CA GLU A 157 3.46 0.73 12.03
C GLU A 157 2.80 0.78 13.40
N HIS A 158 3.06 1.83 14.18
CA HIS A 158 2.47 1.96 15.51
C HIS A 158 0.96 2.14 15.45
N LEU A 159 0.43 2.96 14.51
CA LEU A 159 -1.01 3.06 14.25
C LEU A 159 -1.62 1.70 13.87
N SER A 160 -0.94 0.93 13.05
CA SER A 160 -1.41 -0.39 12.62
C SER A 160 -1.50 -1.37 13.79
N ALA A 161 -0.51 -1.34 14.69
CA ALA A 161 -0.51 -2.17 15.91
C ALA A 161 -1.66 -1.81 16.86
N ILE A 162 -1.96 -0.51 17.03
CA ILE A 162 -3.09 -0.04 17.83
C ILE A 162 -4.41 -0.49 17.18
N LEU A 163 -4.59 -0.25 15.87
CA LEU A 163 -5.79 -0.66 15.13
C LEU A 163 -6.05 -2.16 15.25
N ALA A 164 -5.01 -2.99 15.19
CA ALA A 164 -5.13 -4.44 15.35
C ALA A 164 -5.65 -4.83 16.74
N ARG A 165 -5.19 -4.14 17.79
CA ARG A 165 -5.67 -4.35 19.17
C ARG A 165 -7.12 -3.93 19.37
N GLU A 166 -7.51 -2.83 18.76
CA GLU A 166 -8.86 -2.27 18.86
C GLU A 166 -9.89 -3.05 18.01
N ASN A 167 -9.45 -3.78 16.97
CA ASN A 167 -10.31 -4.45 16.01
C ASN A 167 -9.93 -5.93 15.81
N PRO A 168 -10.08 -6.80 16.82
CA PRO A 168 -9.63 -8.21 16.75
C PRO A 168 -10.38 -9.06 15.72
N ALA A 169 -11.50 -8.57 15.18
CA ALA A 169 -12.24 -9.22 14.10
C ALA A 169 -11.67 -8.92 12.71
N LEU A 170 -10.71 -8.01 12.58
CA LEU A 170 -10.02 -7.68 11.35
C LEU A 170 -8.61 -8.27 11.37
N ARG A 171 -8.10 -8.67 10.22
CA ARG A 171 -6.71 -9.06 10.04
C ARG A 171 -5.92 -7.83 9.59
N ILE A 172 -5.10 -7.27 10.44
CA ILE A 172 -4.35 -6.05 10.16
C ILE A 172 -2.87 -6.32 10.14
N TYR A 173 -2.24 -6.09 8.99
CA TYR A 173 -0.82 -6.34 8.76
C TYR A 173 -0.11 -5.04 8.38
N TRP A 174 1.11 -4.85 8.88
CA TRP A 174 2.02 -3.83 8.39
C TRP A 174 3.24 -4.53 7.81
N VAL A 175 3.37 -4.41 6.49
CA VAL A 175 4.22 -5.30 5.70
C VAL A 175 5.35 -4.52 5.07
N ASP A 176 6.56 -4.96 5.36
CA ASP A 176 7.77 -4.53 4.68
C ASP A 176 7.97 -5.41 3.44
N PRO A 177 7.86 -4.86 2.23
CA PRO A 177 8.03 -5.63 1.00
C PRO A 177 9.50 -5.85 0.62
N GLY A 178 10.44 -5.21 1.32
CA GLY A 178 11.85 -5.14 0.97
C GLY A 178 12.15 -4.11 -0.13
N ASP A 179 13.43 -3.96 -0.45
CA ASP A 179 13.88 -3.12 -1.55
C ASP A 179 13.44 -3.71 -2.90
N MET A 180 12.87 -2.87 -3.74
CA MET A 180 12.36 -3.29 -5.03
C MET A 180 12.78 -2.29 -6.11
N ARG A 181 13.09 -2.78 -7.31
CA ARG A 181 13.38 -1.96 -8.48
C ARG A 181 12.12 -1.18 -8.93
N THR A 182 11.90 -0.04 -8.27
CA THR A 182 10.77 0.85 -8.51
C THR A 182 11.23 2.27 -8.76
N GLN A 183 10.36 3.10 -9.34
CA GLN A 183 10.64 4.52 -9.47
C GLN A 183 10.86 5.19 -8.11
N MET A 184 10.15 4.78 -7.05
CA MET A 184 10.34 5.35 -5.70
C MET A 184 11.74 5.02 -5.16
N LEU A 185 12.25 3.80 -5.36
CA LEU A 185 13.60 3.46 -4.93
C LEU A 185 14.64 4.22 -5.74
N GLN A 186 14.45 4.38 -7.06
CA GLN A 186 15.35 5.21 -7.88
C GLN A 186 15.32 6.68 -7.46
N GLU A 187 14.17 7.20 -7.05
CA GLU A 187 14.07 8.56 -6.48
C GLU A 187 14.76 8.66 -5.11
N ALA A 188 14.82 7.59 -4.31
CA ALA A 188 15.55 7.55 -3.06
C ALA A 188 17.08 7.51 -3.27
N PHE A 189 17.52 6.87 -4.33
CA PHE A 189 18.93 6.70 -4.72
C PHE A 189 19.14 7.20 -6.15
N PRO A 190 19.10 8.53 -6.40
CA PRO A 190 19.08 9.08 -7.76
C PRO A 190 20.37 8.81 -8.55
N ASP A 191 21.49 8.66 -7.86
CA ASP A 191 22.80 8.46 -8.45
C ASP A 191 23.27 6.98 -8.48
N GLU A 192 22.42 6.06 -7.99
CA GLU A 192 22.75 4.64 -7.94
C GLU A 192 22.06 3.86 -9.07
N ASP A 193 22.73 2.83 -9.57
CA ASP A 193 22.10 1.81 -10.41
C ASP A 193 21.39 0.79 -9.50
N ILE A 194 20.07 0.77 -9.58
CA ILE A 194 19.21 -0.15 -8.81
C ILE A 194 18.78 -1.37 -9.65
N SER A 195 19.43 -1.64 -10.78
CA SER A 195 19.07 -2.76 -11.67
C SER A 195 19.26 -4.13 -11.03
N ASP A 196 20.10 -4.22 -10.00
CA ASP A 196 20.35 -5.41 -9.18
C ASP A 196 19.25 -5.68 -8.15
N ARG A 197 18.37 -4.73 -7.89
CA ARG A 197 17.27 -4.91 -6.94
C ARG A 197 16.16 -5.79 -7.51
N PRO A 198 15.51 -6.63 -6.67
CA PRO A 198 14.40 -7.48 -7.07
C PRO A 198 13.27 -6.72 -7.76
N LEU A 199 12.51 -7.38 -8.60
CA LEU A 199 11.29 -6.81 -9.18
C LEU A 199 10.17 -6.76 -8.12
N PRO A 200 9.22 -5.80 -8.21
CA PRO A 200 8.07 -5.75 -7.29
C PRO A 200 7.27 -7.06 -7.26
N GLU A 201 7.24 -7.79 -8.36
CA GLU A 201 6.56 -9.08 -8.51
C GLU A 201 7.11 -10.14 -7.54
N GLU A 202 8.37 -10.05 -7.14
CA GLU A 202 9.00 -11.00 -6.21
C GLU A 202 8.47 -10.86 -4.78
N SER A 203 7.98 -9.70 -4.37
CA SER A 203 7.37 -9.49 -3.05
C SER A 203 5.88 -9.88 -3.00
N VAL A 204 5.24 -10.06 -4.17
CA VAL A 204 3.79 -10.29 -4.27
C VAL A 204 3.34 -11.59 -3.59
N PRO A 205 4.05 -12.74 -3.73
CA PRO A 205 3.63 -13.98 -3.09
C PRO A 205 3.44 -13.86 -1.56
N GLY A 206 4.34 -13.14 -0.87
CA GLY A 206 4.21 -12.89 0.57
C GLY A 206 2.97 -12.08 0.92
N LEU A 207 2.63 -11.08 0.11
CA LEU A 207 1.38 -10.31 0.28
C LEU A 207 0.14 -11.17 0.04
N ILE A 208 0.15 -12.05 -0.97
CA ILE A 208 -0.95 -12.99 -1.25
C ILE A 208 -1.12 -13.95 -0.08
N THR A 209 -0.04 -14.47 0.51
CA THR A 209 -0.10 -15.33 1.70
C THR A 209 -0.86 -14.66 2.85
N LEU A 210 -0.66 -13.36 3.07
CA LEU A 210 -1.39 -12.60 4.09
C LEU A 210 -2.84 -12.32 3.70
N ILE A 211 -3.10 -12.00 2.44
CA ILE A 211 -4.45 -11.68 1.94
C ILE A 211 -5.35 -12.92 1.98
N GLU A 212 -4.85 -14.05 1.54
CA GLU A 212 -5.63 -15.29 1.39
C GLU A 212 -5.53 -16.21 2.62
N GLY A 213 -4.49 -16.05 3.43
CA GLY A 213 -4.26 -16.83 4.64
C GLY A 213 -4.99 -16.32 5.89
N GLN A 214 -4.67 -16.92 7.03
CA GLN A 214 -5.24 -16.60 8.35
C GLN A 214 -4.15 -16.31 9.38
N MET A 215 -3.12 -15.58 8.97
CA MET A 215 -2.02 -15.20 9.86
C MET A 215 -2.52 -14.24 10.97
N PRO A 216 -1.93 -14.26 12.17
CA PRO A 216 -2.21 -13.25 13.19
C PRO A 216 -1.90 -11.84 12.71
N SER A 217 -2.66 -10.84 13.17
CA SER A 217 -2.30 -9.44 12.92
C SER A 217 -0.90 -9.12 13.43
N GLY A 218 -0.08 -8.42 12.63
CA GLY A 218 1.31 -8.17 13.02
C GLY A 218 2.15 -7.53 11.91
N ARG A 219 3.44 -7.34 12.23
CA ARG A 219 4.46 -6.94 11.27
C ARG A 219 5.01 -8.17 10.56
N TYR A 220 5.14 -8.05 9.25
CA TYR A 220 5.71 -9.11 8.41
C TYR A 220 6.68 -8.52 7.39
N ARG A 221 7.66 -9.33 6.98
CA ARG A 221 8.48 -9.10 5.81
C ARG A 221 8.00 -10.03 4.70
N ALA A 222 7.67 -9.47 3.52
CA ALA A 222 7.05 -10.23 2.45
C ALA A 222 7.90 -11.43 2.00
N TYR A 223 9.21 -11.27 1.93
CA TYR A 223 10.13 -12.32 1.50
C TYR A 223 10.24 -13.49 2.50
N GLU A 224 10.10 -13.25 3.81
CA GLU A 224 10.13 -14.32 4.83
C GLU A 224 8.93 -15.25 4.74
N LEU A 225 7.79 -14.76 4.22
CA LEU A 225 6.58 -15.56 4.08
C LEU A 225 6.62 -16.53 2.90
N MET A 226 7.55 -16.35 1.96
CA MET A 226 7.73 -17.24 0.81
C MET A 226 8.48 -18.52 1.21
N GLU A 227 9.42 -18.43 2.15
CA GLU A 227 10.24 -19.56 2.62
C GLU A 227 9.44 -20.56 3.46
N SER A 228 8.31 -20.12 4.05
CA SER A 228 7.49 -20.95 4.95
C SER A 228 6.48 -21.85 4.22
N SER A 229 6.43 -21.80 2.89
CA SER A 229 5.45 -22.53 2.05
C SER A 229 6.07 -23.69 1.26
N GLY A 230 7.31 -24.10 1.57
CA GLY A 230 8.06 -25.17 0.92
C GLY A 230 8.11 -26.46 1.75
#